data_0cdca86d075d9cd9db2912245a4cd439
#
_entry.id   0cdca86d075d9cd9db2912245a4cd439
#
_cell.length_a   1.000
_cell.length_b   1.000
_cell.length_c   1.000
_cell.angle_alpha   90.00
_cell.angle_beta   90.00
_cell.angle_gamma   90.00
#
_symmetry.space_group_name_H-M   'P 1'
#
loop_
_entity.id
_entity.type
_entity.pdbx_description
1 polymer ?
#
loop_
_entity_poly.entity_id
_entity_poly.type
_entity_poly.pdbx_seq_one_letter_code
_entity_poly.pdbx_strand_id
1 'polypeptide(L)'
;DTFALVRDYGGAFTVQKKGDSIQLNTIARPDVKRDDQTEAVCPETKTTADGTVYTFKGWYTDENCTQKADFVNGTISADTTFYAKYVPASANLTVTKTVTGKLGDTNKAFTFTITKADGTSANITDANVEISEADSAKVEWLRNGKFTLKDGASIIFKNLPSGEYKVIEEDYSGEKYDTSWQIGTDGEVYEKNSTATVTIGTTEQTVHFTNHRTLEPDLGVLLDTLPYIVILAVVAGGVALLMLRKHRKEDD
;
A
#
# COMPACT_ATOMS: atom_id res chain seq x y z
N ASP A 1 -30.85 -31.85 -10.04
CA ASP A 1 -30.30 -30.55 -9.67
C ASP A 1 -29.84 -29.87 -10.94
N THR A 2 -30.38 -28.69 -11.26
CA THR A 2 -29.98 -27.90 -12.42
C THR A 2 -29.11 -26.76 -11.92
N PHE A 3 -27.83 -26.68 -12.38
CA PHE A 3 -26.91 -25.59 -12.05
C PHE A 3 -26.93 -24.58 -13.18
N ALA A 4 -27.18 -23.32 -12.88
CA ALA A 4 -27.04 -22.21 -13.79
C ALA A 4 -26.10 -21.15 -13.20
N LEU A 5 -25.04 -20.78 -13.92
CA LEU A 5 -24.24 -19.62 -13.60
C LEU A 5 -25.02 -18.37 -14.03
N VAL A 6 -25.41 -17.56 -13.07
CA VAL A 6 -26.14 -16.31 -13.29
C VAL A 6 -25.18 -15.15 -13.07
N ARG A 7 -24.57 -14.62 -14.14
CA ARG A 7 -23.62 -13.50 -14.19
C ARG A 7 -22.23 -13.82 -13.65
N ASP A 8 -21.28 -12.91 -13.91
CA ASP A 8 -19.84 -13.04 -13.62
C ASP A 8 -19.48 -13.13 -12.12
N TYR A 9 -20.43 -12.84 -11.22
CA TYR A 9 -20.19 -12.70 -9.78
C TYR A 9 -20.91 -13.70 -8.89
N GLY A 10 -21.80 -14.50 -9.45
CA GLY A 10 -22.57 -15.43 -8.68
C GLY A 10 -23.02 -16.60 -9.52
N GLY A 11 -23.62 -17.57 -8.84
CA GLY A 11 -24.27 -18.70 -9.46
C GLY A 11 -25.60 -18.95 -8.77
N ALA A 12 -26.45 -19.68 -9.43
CA ALA A 12 -27.67 -20.21 -8.83
C ALA A 12 -27.80 -21.68 -9.15
N PHE A 13 -28.43 -22.43 -8.28
CA PHE A 13 -28.87 -23.78 -8.58
C PHE A 13 -30.29 -23.97 -8.12
N THR A 14 -31.05 -24.79 -8.84
CA THR A 14 -32.42 -25.10 -8.51
C THR A 14 -32.54 -26.56 -8.07
N VAL A 15 -33.19 -26.78 -6.94
CA VAL A 15 -33.56 -28.08 -6.46
C VAL A 15 -35.02 -28.32 -6.83
N GLN A 16 -35.26 -29.29 -7.71
CA GLN A 16 -36.62 -29.71 -8.07
C GLN A 16 -37.18 -30.68 -7.02
N LYS A 17 -38.33 -30.34 -6.50
CA LYS A 17 -39.02 -31.20 -5.55
C LYS A 17 -39.66 -32.38 -6.28
N LYS A 18 -39.32 -33.58 -5.84
CA LYS A 18 -40.03 -34.82 -6.23
C LYS A 18 -40.50 -35.52 -4.97
N GLY A 19 -41.82 -35.65 -4.79
CA GLY A 19 -42.39 -36.28 -3.62
C GLY A 19 -42.55 -35.35 -2.42
N ASP A 20 -42.16 -35.80 -1.22
CA ASP A 20 -42.26 -35.04 0.04
C ASP A 20 -41.22 -33.93 0.17
N SER A 21 -41.27 -33.20 1.28
CA SER A 21 -40.29 -32.14 1.58
C SER A 21 -38.87 -32.68 1.60
N ILE A 22 -37.91 -31.90 1.07
CA ILE A 22 -36.48 -32.24 1.00
C ILE A 22 -35.75 -31.52 2.12
N GLN A 23 -34.97 -32.27 2.89
CA GLN A 23 -34.04 -31.69 3.88
C GLN A 23 -32.84 -31.07 3.16
N LEU A 24 -32.52 -29.78 3.44
CA LEU A 24 -31.45 -29.07 2.76
C LEU A 24 -30.05 -29.64 3.04
N ASN A 25 -29.84 -30.27 4.19
CA ASN A 25 -28.57 -30.92 4.54
C ASN A 25 -28.23 -32.15 3.67
N THR A 26 -29.19 -32.65 2.89
CA THR A 26 -28.99 -33.79 1.96
C THR A 26 -28.63 -33.35 0.54
N ILE A 27 -28.61 -32.03 0.27
CA ILE A 27 -28.39 -31.49 -1.06
C ILE A 27 -26.89 -31.24 -1.27
N ALA A 28 -26.35 -31.78 -2.37
CA ALA A 28 -25.00 -31.42 -2.82
C ALA A 28 -24.97 -29.97 -3.34
N ARG A 29 -24.18 -29.12 -2.70
CA ARG A 29 -24.04 -27.71 -3.09
C ARG A 29 -22.91 -27.54 -4.12
N PRO A 30 -23.04 -26.58 -5.03
CA PRO A 30 -22.00 -26.32 -6.03
C PRO A 30 -20.65 -25.76 -5.49
N ASP A 31 -20.61 -25.28 -4.25
CA ASP A 31 -19.40 -24.87 -3.55
C ASP A 31 -18.58 -26.04 -2.99
N VAL A 32 -19.18 -27.24 -2.97
CA VAL A 32 -18.52 -28.47 -2.50
C VAL A 32 -17.84 -29.15 -3.69
N LYS A 33 -16.54 -29.40 -3.58
CA LYS A 33 -15.78 -30.21 -4.55
C LYS A 33 -16.33 -31.62 -4.56
N ARG A 34 -16.63 -32.15 -5.75
CA ARG A 34 -16.89 -33.58 -5.95
C ARG A 34 -15.56 -34.28 -6.16
N ASP A 35 -15.51 -35.57 -5.85
CA ASP A 35 -14.30 -36.41 -5.97
C ASP A 35 -13.67 -36.39 -7.37
N ASP A 36 -14.47 -36.10 -8.41
CA ASP A 36 -14.07 -36.08 -9.82
C ASP A 36 -13.76 -34.64 -10.35
N GLN A 37 -13.85 -33.61 -9.51
CA GLN A 37 -13.67 -32.21 -9.93
C GLN A 37 -12.48 -31.56 -9.26
N THR A 38 -11.64 -30.93 -10.07
CA THR A 38 -10.44 -30.20 -9.62
C THR A 38 -10.78 -28.81 -9.07
N GLU A 39 -11.90 -28.21 -9.51
CA GLU A 39 -12.32 -26.86 -9.12
C GLU A 39 -13.77 -26.85 -8.62
N ALA A 40 -14.04 -26.02 -7.61
CA ALA A 40 -15.40 -25.76 -7.13
C ALA A 40 -16.13 -24.84 -8.10
N VAL A 41 -17.43 -25.08 -8.36
CA VAL A 41 -18.27 -24.21 -9.22
C VAL A 41 -18.43 -22.82 -8.61
N CYS A 42 -18.47 -22.74 -7.27
CA CYS A 42 -18.47 -21.49 -6.52
C CYS A 42 -17.24 -21.47 -5.61
N PRO A 43 -16.07 -21.06 -6.11
CA PRO A 43 -14.85 -20.98 -5.32
C PRO A 43 -14.99 -19.95 -4.20
N GLU A 44 -14.17 -20.06 -3.17
CA GLU A 44 -14.16 -19.14 -2.02
C GLU A 44 -13.88 -17.69 -2.45
N THR A 45 -13.06 -17.52 -3.48
CA THR A 45 -12.78 -16.21 -4.08
C THR A 45 -12.90 -16.27 -5.60
N LYS A 46 -13.31 -15.14 -6.20
CA LYS A 46 -13.31 -14.91 -7.65
C LYS A 46 -12.63 -13.59 -7.94
N THR A 47 -11.81 -13.54 -8.99
CA THR A 47 -11.17 -12.31 -9.46
C THR A 47 -11.76 -11.94 -10.81
N THR A 48 -12.21 -10.70 -10.95
CA THR A 48 -12.72 -10.13 -12.20
C THR A 48 -11.59 -9.66 -13.10
N ALA A 49 -11.89 -9.37 -14.36
CA ALA A 49 -10.90 -8.93 -15.35
C ALA A 49 -10.20 -7.61 -14.96
N ASP A 50 -10.88 -6.75 -14.18
CA ASP A 50 -10.34 -5.51 -13.62
C ASP A 50 -9.51 -5.70 -12.32
N GLY A 51 -9.29 -6.96 -11.91
CA GLY A 51 -8.51 -7.30 -10.71
C GLY A 51 -9.29 -7.25 -9.39
N THR A 52 -10.60 -6.93 -9.42
CA THR A 52 -11.42 -6.95 -8.19
C THR A 52 -11.61 -8.37 -7.69
N VAL A 53 -11.25 -8.62 -6.43
CA VAL A 53 -11.44 -9.91 -5.76
C VAL A 53 -12.78 -9.91 -5.03
N TYR A 54 -13.58 -10.93 -5.25
CA TYR A 54 -14.85 -11.18 -4.57
C TYR A 54 -14.74 -12.41 -3.68
N THR A 55 -15.35 -12.35 -2.48
CA THR A 55 -15.39 -13.46 -1.52
C THR A 55 -16.79 -14.03 -1.44
N PHE A 56 -16.90 -15.35 -1.49
CA PHE A 56 -18.16 -16.08 -1.30
C PHE A 56 -18.67 -15.93 0.13
N LYS A 57 -19.96 -15.59 0.28
CA LYS A 57 -20.62 -15.39 1.60
C LYS A 57 -21.70 -16.42 1.88
N GLY A 58 -21.92 -17.33 0.98
CA GLY A 58 -22.88 -18.41 1.13
C GLY A 58 -24.05 -18.35 0.16
N TRP A 59 -24.98 -19.26 0.36
CA TRP A 59 -26.18 -19.42 -0.43
C TRP A 59 -27.36 -18.70 0.20
N TYR A 60 -28.23 -18.14 -0.63
CA TYR A 60 -29.43 -17.40 -0.24
C TYR A 60 -30.64 -17.94 -0.99
N THR A 61 -31.84 -17.77 -0.41
CA THR A 61 -33.12 -18.24 -0.97
C THR A 61 -33.82 -17.21 -1.85
N ASP A 62 -33.27 -16.01 -1.92
CA ASP A 62 -33.77 -14.90 -2.72
C ASP A 62 -32.68 -14.31 -3.62
N GLU A 63 -33.06 -13.81 -4.80
CA GLU A 63 -32.13 -13.24 -5.80
C GLU A 63 -31.36 -12.02 -5.26
N ASN A 64 -31.95 -11.24 -4.34
CA ASN A 64 -31.31 -10.10 -3.71
C ASN A 64 -30.32 -10.49 -2.61
N CYS A 65 -30.19 -11.79 -2.32
CA CYS A 65 -29.32 -12.35 -1.29
C CYS A 65 -29.51 -11.68 0.09
N THR A 66 -30.76 -11.55 0.53
CA THR A 66 -31.13 -11.01 1.85
C THR A 66 -31.42 -12.12 2.85
N GLN A 67 -31.94 -13.27 2.40
CA GLN A 67 -32.32 -14.43 3.23
C GLN A 67 -31.31 -15.56 3.04
N LYS A 68 -30.42 -15.74 4.00
CA LYS A 68 -29.44 -16.82 3.95
C LYS A 68 -30.11 -18.20 4.06
N ALA A 69 -29.72 -19.12 3.19
CA ALA A 69 -30.22 -20.50 3.23
C ALA A 69 -29.67 -21.26 4.45
N ASP A 70 -30.53 -21.94 5.17
CA ASP A 70 -30.15 -22.82 6.29
C ASP A 70 -29.97 -24.25 5.79
N PHE A 71 -28.77 -24.62 5.40
CA PHE A 71 -28.43 -25.98 4.96
C PHE A 71 -28.20 -26.96 6.11
N VAL A 72 -28.42 -26.57 7.36
CA VAL A 72 -28.33 -27.47 8.52
C VAL A 72 -29.69 -28.00 8.90
N ASN A 73 -30.68 -27.11 9.06
CA ASN A 73 -32.00 -27.48 9.57
C ASN A 73 -33.13 -27.16 8.58
N GLY A 74 -32.82 -26.46 7.48
CA GLY A 74 -33.84 -26.04 6.53
C GLY A 74 -34.44 -27.19 5.73
N THR A 75 -35.67 -26.97 5.27
CA THR A 75 -36.41 -27.88 4.37
C THR A 75 -37.02 -27.05 3.23
N ILE A 76 -37.21 -27.68 2.08
CA ILE A 76 -37.99 -27.12 0.98
C ILE A 76 -39.22 -27.95 0.71
N SER A 77 -40.34 -27.29 0.43
CA SER A 77 -41.62 -27.91 0.10
C SER A 77 -42.06 -27.68 -1.36
N ALA A 78 -41.28 -26.92 -2.13
CA ALA A 78 -41.47 -26.61 -3.53
C ALA A 78 -40.13 -26.54 -4.24
N ASP A 79 -40.13 -26.43 -5.58
CA ASP A 79 -38.96 -26.14 -6.35
C ASP A 79 -38.35 -24.83 -5.84
N THR A 80 -37.05 -24.86 -5.51
CA THR A 80 -36.38 -23.77 -4.85
C THR A 80 -35.05 -23.47 -5.53
N THR A 81 -34.85 -22.21 -5.90
CA THR A 81 -33.57 -21.71 -6.43
C THR A 81 -32.75 -21.07 -5.31
N PHE A 82 -31.48 -21.42 -5.24
CA PHE A 82 -30.50 -20.86 -4.32
C PHE A 82 -29.52 -20.01 -5.08
N TYR A 83 -29.18 -18.82 -4.53
CA TYR A 83 -28.33 -17.81 -5.14
C TYR A 83 -27.04 -17.68 -4.36
N ALA A 84 -25.89 -17.70 -5.06
CA ALA A 84 -24.58 -17.49 -4.46
C ALA A 84 -24.35 -16.00 -4.24
N LYS A 85 -24.04 -15.61 -3.01
CA LYS A 85 -23.64 -14.24 -2.68
C LYS A 85 -22.12 -14.11 -2.73
N TYR A 86 -21.66 -13.18 -3.56
CA TYR A 86 -20.28 -12.70 -3.56
C TYR A 86 -20.27 -11.23 -3.19
N VAL A 87 -19.30 -10.83 -2.35
CA VAL A 87 -19.06 -9.44 -2.01
C VAL A 87 -17.60 -9.09 -2.31
N PRO A 88 -17.30 -7.84 -2.70
CA PRO A 88 -15.93 -7.42 -2.88
C PRO A 88 -15.12 -7.71 -1.61
N ALA A 89 -13.95 -8.32 -1.76
CA ALA A 89 -13.01 -8.49 -0.68
C ALA A 89 -12.53 -7.11 -0.22
N SER A 90 -12.08 -7.02 1.01
CA SER A 90 -11.47 -5.81 1.56
C SER A 90 -10.38 -6.18 2.54
N ALA A 91 -9.37 -5.31 2.65
CA ALA A 91 -8.31 -5.45 3.64
C ALA A 91 -7.84 -4.09 4.13
N ASN A 92 -7.01 -4.08 5.16
CA ASN A 92 -6.43 -2.86 5.70
C ASN A 92 -5.15 -2.50 4.93
N LEU A 93 -4.91 -1.21 4.78
CA LEU A 93 -3.65 -0.65 4.30
C LEU A 93 -3.05 0.20 5.41
N THR A 94 -1.85 -0.14 5.85
CA THR A 94 -1.06 0.68 6.78
C THR A 94 -0.02 1.47 5.98
N VAL A 95 0.09 2.76 6.23
CA VAL A 95 1.16 3.60 5.71
C VAL A 95 2.01 4.08 6.86
N THR A 96 3.32 3.87 6.77
CA THR A 96 4.28 4.27 7.80
C THR A 96 5.28 5.28 7.25
N LYS A 97 5.86 6.09 8.14
CA LYS A 97 6.87 7.08 7.80
C LYS A 97 8.12 6.92 8.65
N THR A 98 9.27 6.96 7.98
CA THR A 98 10.58 7.01 8.62
C THR A 98 11.39 8.17 8.04
N VAL A 99 12.11 8.91 8.87
CA VAL A 99 13.03 9.95 8.46
C VAL A 99 14.44 9.58 8.91
N THR A 100 15.40 9.63 8.00
CA THR A 100 16.78 9.21 8.24
C THR A 100 17.80 10.26 7.80
N GLY A 101 19.06 10.02 8.13
CA GLY A 101 20.16 10.92 7.78
C GLY A 101 20.39 12.01 8.82
N LYS A 102 21.61 12.56 8.84
CA LYS A 102 22.05 13.53 9.88
C LYS A 102 21.28 14.84 9.87
N LEU A 103 20.67 15.20 8.74
CA LEU A 103 19.86 16.42 8.58
C LEU A 103 18.36 16.13 8.47
N GLY A 104 17.94 14.88 8.63
CA GLY A 104 16.53 14.50 8.64
C GLY A 104 15.82 15.18 9.82
N ASP A 105 14.75 15.92 9.55
CA ASP A 105 13.92 16.55 10.57
C ASP A 105 12.79 15.60 10.95
N THR A 106 12.93 14.95 12.10
CA THR A 106 11.94 13.99 12.63
C THR A 106 10.64 14.66 13.09
N ASN A 107 10.60 15.99 13.23
CA ASN A 107 9.40 16.74 13.58
C ASN A 107 8.64 17.27 12.36
N LYS A 108 9.25 17.19 11.16
CA LYS A 108 8.60 17.60 9.92
C LYS A 108 7.43 16.68 9.60
N ALA A 109 6.29 17.29 9.27
CA ALA A 109 5.15 16.57 8.70
C ALA A 109 5.33 16.47 7.17
N PHE A 110 5.18 15.26 6.65
CA PHE A 110 5.20 14.94 5.23
C PHE A 110 3.77 14.69 4.76
N THR A 111 3.39 15.30 3.65
CA THR A 111 2.03 15.21 3.11
C THR A 111 1.91 14.06 2.13
N PHE A 112 0.81 13.33 2.26
CA PHE A 112 0.48 12.19 1.42
C PHE A 112 -0.90 12.32 0.82
N THR A 113 -1.12 11.63 -0.29
CA THR A 113 -2.44 11.45 -0.89
C THR A 113 -2.63 9.98 -1.25
N ILE A 114 -3.79 9.41 -0.91
CA ILE A 114 -4.21 8.07 -1.36
C ILE A 114 -5.34 8.17 -2.38
N THR A 115 -5.19 7.48 -3.51
CA THR A 115 -6.16 7.42 -4.60
C THR A 115 -6.33 5.98 -5.09
N LYS A 116 -7.32 5.74 -5.95
CA LYS A 116 -7.33 4.55 -6.82
C LYS A 116 -6.19 4.64 -7.84
N ALA A 117 -5.81 3.52 -8.44
CA ALA A 117 -4.73 3.48 -9.43
C ALA A 117 -4.96 4.39 -10.64
N ASP A 118 -6.21 4.57 -11.04
CA ASP A 118 -6.64 5.45 -12.13
C ASP A 118 -6.64 6.95 -11.75
N GLY A 119 -6.27 7.28 -10.51
CA GLY A 119 -6.24 8.65 -9.97
C GLY A 119 -7.58 9.14 -9.42
N THR A 120 -8.64 8.34 -9.49
CA THR A 120 -9.94 8.72 -8.89
C THR A 120 -9.89 8.62 -7.36
N SER A 121 -10.89 9.20 -6.70
CA SER A 121 -11.00 9.16 -5.24
C SER A 121 -11.07 7.71 -4.72
N ALA A 122 -10.30 7.42 -3.69
CA ALA A 122 -10.40 6.16 -2.95
C ALA A 122 -11.67 6.07 -2.08
N ASN A 123 -12.47 7.15 -2.00
CA ASN A 123 -13.71 7.26 -1.21
C ASN A 123 -13.52 6.90 0.28
N ILE A 124 -12.39 7.29 0.85
CA ILE A 124 -12.07 7.06 2.26
C ILE A 124 -12.80 8.10 3.12
N THR A 125 -13.51 7.62 4.12
CA THR A 125 -14.21 8.43 5.13
C THR A 125 -13.48 8.34 6.48
N ASP A 126 -13.86 9.20 7.42
CA ASP A 126 -13.31 9.20 8.78
C ASP A 126 -13.51 7.82 9.46
N ALA A 127 -14.57 7.08 9.13
CA ALA A 127 -14.83 5.73 9.66
C ALA A 127 -13.84 4.67 9.18
N ASN A 128 -13.18 4.92 8.05
CA ASN A 128 -12.16 4.03 7.50
C ASN A 128 -10.76 4.31 8.06
N VAL A 129 -10.56 5.41 8.78
CA VAL A 129 -9.24 5.84 9.24
C VAL A 129 -9.05 5.47 10.70
N GLU A 130 -7.92 4.85 11.01
CA GLU A 130 -7.49 4.58 12.37
C GLU A 130 -6.10 5.16 12.60
N ILE A 131 -5.97 5.94 13.67
CA ILE A 131 -4.72 6.52 14.15
C ILE A 131 -4.57 6.09 15.60
N SER A 132 -3.44 5.47 15.94
CA SER A 132 -3.17 5.05 17.32
C SER A 132 -3.03 6.27 18.25
N GLU A 133 -3.29 6.10 19.54
CA GLU A 133 -3.06 7.17 20.54
C GLU A 133 -1.60 7.62 20.54
N ALA A 134 -0.65 6.68 20.34
CA ALA A 134 0.78 6.98 20.27
C ALA A 134 1.15 7.85 19.06
N ASP A 135 0.40 7.75 17.97
CA ASP A 135 0.63 8.48 16.73
C ASP A 135 -0.20 9.77 16.62
N SER A 136 -1.15 10.02 17.53
CA SER A 136 -2.11 11.12 17.46
C SER A 136 -1.49 12.52 17.33
N ALA A 137 -0.28 12.73 17.88
CA ALA A 137 0.47 13.98 17.74
C ALA A 137 1.34 14.05 16.46
N LYS A 138 1.45 12.95 15.72
CA LYS A 138 2.33 12.80 14.56
C LYS A 138 1.58 12.59 13.27
N VAL A 139 0.28 12.36 13.33
CA VAL A 139 -0.58 12.06 12.18
C VAL A 139 -1.72 13.06 12.13
N GLU A 140 -1.99 13.58 10.95
CA GLU A 140 -3.17 14.41 10.71
C GLU A 140 -3.94 13.88 9.49
N TRP A 141 -5.23 13.57 9.68
CA TRP A 141 -6.13 13.20 8.60
C TRP A 141 -6.82 14.46 8.05
N LEU A 142 -6.47 14.85 6.82
CA LEU A 142 -6.95 16.07 6.15
C LEU A 142 -8.20 15.82 5.31
N ARG A 143 -8.72 14.59 5.28
CA ARG A 143 -9.86 14.13 4.46
C ARG A 143 -9.55 14.06 2.96
N ASN A 144 -10.53 13.54 2.19
CA ASN A 144 -10.41 13.38 0.73
C ASN A 144 -9.13 12.65 0.28
N GLY A 145 -8.69 11.67 1.08
CA GLY A 145 -7.47 10.89 0.80
C GLY A 145 -6.18 11.61 1.16
N LYS A 146 -6.20 12.83 1.73
CA LYS A 146 -4.99 13.55 2.16
C LYS A 146 -4.72 13.35 3.64
N PHE A 147 -3.44 13.21 4.00
CA PHE A 147 -2.98 13.06 5.38
C PHE A 147 -1.51 13.48 5.52
N THR A 148 -1.07 13.68 6.75
CA THR A 148 0.35 13.94 7.05
C THR A 148 0.89 12.93 8.04
N LEU A 149 2.17 12.58 7.90
CA LEU A 149 2.92 11.73 8.81
C LEU A 149 4.25 12.39 9.19
N LYS A 150 4.60 12.30 10.47
CA LYS A 150 5.96 12.58 10.96
C LYS A 150 6.74 11.28 11.14
N ASP A 151 8.01 11.39 11.49
CA ASP A 151 8.88 10.25 11.76
C ASP A 151 8.30 9.27 12.79
N GLY A 152 8.40 7.98 12.50
CA GLY A 152 7.93 6.87 13.32
C GLY A 152 6.41 6.77 13.44
N ALA A 153 5.64 7.51 12.63
CA ALA A 153 4.17 7.48 12.66
C ALA A 153 3.59 6.49 11.65
N SER A 154 2.36 6.06 11.93
CA SER A 154 1.55 5.23 11.04
C SER A 154 0.08 5.68 11.01
N ILE A 155 -0.57 5.42 9.86
CA ILE A 155 -2.02 5.55 9.66
C ILE A 155 -2.56 4.26 9.05
N ILE A 156 -3.73 3.82 9.48
CA ILE A 156 -4.38 2.62 8.97
C ILE A 156 -5.67 3.00 8.25
N PHE A 157 -5.77 2.60 7.00
CA PHE A 157 -6.99 2.67 6.21
C PHE A 157 -7.69 1.32 6.27
N LYS A 158 -8.84 1.26 6.96
CA LYS A 158 -9.57 0.02 7.22
C LYS A 158 -10.55 -0.32 6.11
N ASN A 159 -10.70 -1.62 5.85
CA ASN A 159 -11.70 -2.16 4.95
C ASN A 159 -11.69 -1.53 3.56
N LEU A 160 -10.50 -1.25 3.02
CA LEU A 160 -10.38 -0.80 1.63
C LEU A 160 -10.85 -1.92 0.70
N PRO A 161 -11.79 -1.65 -0.23
CA PRO A 161 -12.17 -2.63 -1.24
C PRO A 161 -10.96 -3.13 -2.03
N SER A 162 -10.99 -4.39 -2.46
CA SER A 162 -9.94 -4.95 -3.31
C SER A 162 -9.76 -4.12 -4.59
N GLY A 163 -8.51 -4.05 -5.05
CA GLY A 163 -8.11 -3.25 -6.21
C GLY A 163 -6.75 -2.59 -6.00
N GLU A 164 -6.30 -1.85 -6.99
CA GLU A 164 -5.05 -1.11 -6.93
C GLU A 164 -5.25 0.31 -6.41
N TYR A 165 -4.34 0.72 -5.53
CA TYR A 165 -4.28 2.05 -4.93
C TYR A 165 -2.91 2.67 -5.14
N LYS A 166 -2.85 3.98 -5.18
CA LYS A 166 -1.62 4.76 -5.13
C LYS A 166 -1.56 5.54 -3.83
N VAL A 167 -0.44 5.43 -3.14
CA VAL A 167 -0.07 6.31 -2.03
C VAL A 167 1.06 7.20 -2.54
N ILE A 168 0.86 8.49 -2.54
CA ILE A 168 1.74 9.47 -3.14
C ILE A 168 2.19 10.44 -2.04
N GLU A 169 3.49 10.51 -1.79
CA GLU A 169 4.08 11.56 -0.97
C GLU A 169 4.35 12.79 -1.83
N GLU A 170 4.13 13.99 -1.32
CA GLU A 170 4.53 15.23 -1.99
C GLU A 170 6.06 15.25 -2.21
N ASP A 171 6.50 15.95 -3.25
CA ASP A 171 7.92 16.02 -3.59
C ASP A 171 8.68 16.97 -2.62
N TYR A 172 9.61 16.41 -1.87
CA TYR A 172 10.51 17.12 -0.95
C TYR A 172 11.97 17.15 -1.44
N SER A 173 12.23 16.83 -2.71
CA SER A 173 13.57 16.87 -3.30
C SER A 173 14.19 18.28 -3.27
N GLY A 174 13.37 19.32 -3.40
CA GLY A 174 13.76 20.71 -3.23
C GLY A 174 14.33 21.03 -1.84
N GLU A 175 13.93 20.27 -0.81
CA GLU A 175 14.46 20.34 0.55
C GLU A 175 15.60 19.34 0.81
N LYS A 176 16.12 18.70 -0.25
CA LYS A 176 17.20 17.70 -0.20
C LYS A 176 16.83 16.39 0.49
N TYR A 177 15.56 16.00 0.44
CA TYR A 177 15.15 14.66 0.83
C TYR A 177 15.14 13.74 -0.38
N ASP A 178 15.72 12.55 -0.22
CA ASP A 178 15.54 11.41 -1.11
C ASP A 178 14.43 10.53 -0.53
N THR A 179 13.33 10.41 -1.26
CA THR A 179 12.20 9.55 -0.88
C THR A 179 12.37 8.17 -1.46
N SER A 180 12.15 7.15 -0.64
CA SER A 180 12.04 5.75 -1.04
C SER A 180 10.84 5.10 -0.37
N TRP A 181 10.36 3.99 -0.93
CA TRP A 181 9.29 3.19 -0.32
C TRP A 181 9.45 1.70 -0.60
N GLN A 182 8.81 0.88 0.23
CA GLN A 182 8.70 -0.57 0.05
C GLN A 182 7.36 -1.08 0.57
N ILE A 183 6.92 -2.25 0.08
CA ILE A 183 5.74 -2.95 0.59
C ILE A 183 6.20 -4.09 1.50
N GLY A 184 5.67 -4.12 2.74
CA GLY A 184 6.11 -5.06 3.76
C GLY A 184 7.56 -4.83 4.19
N THR A 185 8.12 -5.76 4.95
CA THR A 185 9.51 -5.67 5.47
C THR A 185 10.55 -6.21 4.51
N ASP A 186 10.15 -7.13 3.62
CA ASP A 186 11.05 -7.86 2.71
C ASP A 186 10.79 -7.51 1.24
N GLY A 187 9.98 -6.47 0.97
CA GLY A 187 9.66 -5.98 -0.36
C GLY A 187 10.83 -5.29 -1.04
N GLU A 188 10.76 -5.17 -2.36
CA GLU A 188 11.70 -4.35 -3.13
C GLU A 188 11.63 -2.88 -2.67
N VAL A 189 12.79 -2.25 -2.53
CA VAL A 189 12.90 -0.82 -2.19
C VAL A 189 12.94 0.00 -3.49
N TYR A 190 11.99 0.91 -3.63
CA TYR A 190 11.89 1.82 -4.78
C TYR A 190 12.50 3.16 -4.42
N GLU A 191 13.75 3.35 -4.83
CA GLU A 191 14.55 4.55 -4.54
C GLU A 191 14.14 5.75 -5.42
N LYS A 192 14.24 6.96 -4.86
CA LYS A 192 13.90 8.23 -5.53
C LYS A 192 12.53 8.22 -6.16
N ASN A 193 11.59 7.62 -5.48
CA ASN A 193 10.22 7.45 -5.91
C ASN A 193 9.26 7.80 -4.76
N SER A 194 8.35 8.72 -5.00
CA SER A 194 7.34 9.18 -4.04
C SER A 194 5.96 8.55 -4.24
N THR A 195 5.81 7.64 -5.22
CA THR A 195 4.52 7.02 -5.57
C THR A 195 4.57 5.52 -5.39
N ALA A 196 3.92 5.02 -4.35
CA ALA A 196 3.73 3.58 -4.13
C ALA A 196 2.43 3.11 -4.77
N THR A 197 2.49 2.05 -5.58
CA THR A 197 1.31 1.33 -6.07
C THR A 197 1.16 0.06 -5.25
N VAL A 198 -0.01 -0.13 -4.63
CA VAL A 198 -0.30 -1.27 -3.75
C VAL A 198 -1.60 -1.95 -4.17
N THR A 199 -1.56 -3.27 -4.26
CA THR A 199 -2.75 -4.09 -4.55
C THR A 199 -3.37 -4.57 -3.25
N ILE A 200 -4.60 -4.16 -2.99
CA ILE A 200 -5.42 -4.63 -1.87
C ILE A 200 -6.24 -5.84 -2.35
N GLY A 201 -6.09 -6.95 -1.67
CA GLY A 201 -6.83 -8.19 -1.90
C GLY A 201 -7.60 -8.62 -0.66
N THR A 202 -7.31 -9.82 -0.17
CA THR A 202 -7.89 -10.41 1.05
C THR A 202 -6.98 -10.28 2.27
N THR A 203 -5.73 -9.83 2.08
CA THR A 203 -4.71 -9.70 3.13
C THR A 203 -4.32 -8.26 3.34
N GLU A 204 -4.00 -7.91 4.57
CA GLU A 204 -3.49 -6.59 4.94
C GLU A 204 -2.17 -6.28 4.22
N GLN A 205 -1.97 -5.00 3.89
CA GLN A 205 -0.76 -4.49 3.27
C GLN A 205 -0.17 -3.36 4.10
N THR A 206 1.14 -3.24 4.09
CA THR A 206 1.86 -2.12 4.70
C THR A 206 2.81 -1.51 3.69
N VAL A 207 2.75 -0.19 3.55
CA VAL A 207 3.69 0.59 2.73
C VAL A 207 4.55 1.44 3.67
N HIS A 208 5.85 1.29 3.56
CA HIS A 208 6.84 2.04 4.34
C HIS A 208 7.48 3.11 3.47
N PHE A 209 7.31 4.39 3.83
CA PHE A 209 8.01 5.50 3.20
C PHE A 209 9.19 5.94 4.06
N THR A 210 10.34 6.13 3.43
CA THR A 210 11.55 6.64 4.07
C THR A 210 12.03 7.89 3.35
N ASN A 211 12.25 8.99 4.10
CA ASN A 211 12.90 10.19 3.60
C ASN A 211 14.28 10.31 4.20
N HIS A 212 15.28 10.25 3.35
CA HIS A 212 16.68 10.36 3.74
C HIS A 212 17.22 11.75 3.41
N ARG A 213 17.90 12.38 4.39
CA ARG A 213 18.53 13.68 4.18
C ARG A 213 19.92 13.73 4.80
N THR A 214 20.94 13.84 3.96
CA THR A 214 22.33 14.04 4.37
C THR A 214 22.90 15.29 3.72
N LEU A 215 23.96 15.82 4.32
CA LEU A 215 24.82 16.77 3.64
C LEU A 215 25.60 15.99 2.57
N GLU A 216 25.40 16.33 1.31
CA GLU A 216 26.49 16.12 0.36
C GLU A 216 27.60 17.09 0.71
N PRO A 217 28.84 16.63 0.92
CA PRO A 217 29.94 17.57 1.06
C PRO A 217 29.98 18.40 -0.22
N ASP A 218 29.86 19.73 -0.05
CA ASP A 218 30.02 20.67 -1.18
C ASP A 218 31.49 20.66 -1.61
N LEU A 219 31.83 19.71 -2.47
CA LEU A 219 33.17 19.61 -3.06
C LEU A 219 33.52 20.83 -3.89
N GLY A 220 32.56 21.68 -4.24
CA GLY A 220 32.79 22.95 -4.95
C GLY A 220 33.57 23.92 -4.13
N VAL A 221 33.38 23.97 -2.80
CA VAL A 221 34.16 24.87 -1.91
C VAL A 221 35.61 24.43 -1.80
N LEU A 222 35.91 23.14 -1.81
CA LEU A 222 37.29 22.63 -1.79
C LEU A 222 38.01 22.87 -3.12
N LEU A 223 37.30 22.80 -4.25
CA LEU A 223 37.88 23.10 -5.57
C LEU A 223 38.10 24.58 -5.79
N ASP A 224 37.26 25.44 -5.22
CA ASP A 224 37.39 26.89 -5.35
C ASP A 224 38.54 27.46 -4.47
N THR A 225 38.88 26.79 -3.37
CA THR A 225 39.99 27.18 -2.49
C THR A 225 41.35 26.63 -2.93
N LEU A 226 41.40 25.55 -3.73
CA LEU A 226 42.64 24.97 -4.24
C LEU A 226 43.56 25.98 -4.98
N PRO A 227 43.05 26.84 -5.88
CA PRO A 227 43.89 27.85 -6.53
C PRO A 227 44.56 28.79 -5.54
N TYR A 228 43.85 29.22 -4.48
CA TYR A 228 44.38 30.13 -3.47
C TYR A 228 45.44 29.48 -2.59
N ILE A 229 45.27 28.19 -2.24
CA ILE A 229 46.29 27.43 -1.49
C ILE A 229 47.57 27.28 -2.29
N VAL A 230 47.47 26.98 -3.59
CA VAL A 230 48.62 26.85 -4.49
C VAL A 230 49.34 28.21 -4.64
N ILE A 231 48.57 29.29 -4.81
CA ILE A 231 49.13 30.64 -4.90
C ILE A 231 49.86 31.02 -3.60
N LEU A 232 49.25 30.72 -2.44
CA LEU A 232 49.86 31.00 -1.13
C LEU A 232 51.14 30.21 -0.94
N ALA A 233 51.22 28.97 -1.34
CA ALA A 233 52.40 28.13 -1.28
C ALA A 233 53.52 28.64 -2.18
N VAL A 234 53.20 29.09 -3.38
CA VAL A 234 54.17 29.69 -4.32
C VAL A 234 54.73 31.01 -3.78
N VAL A 235 53.88 31.88 -3.22
CA VAL A 235 54.29 33.14 -2.62
C VAL A 235 55.18 32.91 -1.40
N ALA A 236 54.80 31.99 -0.51
CA ALA A 236 55.61 31.66 0.67
C ALA A 236 56.98 31.07 0.29
N GLY A 237 57.02 30.16 -0.69
CA GLY A 237 58.24 29.58 -1.21
C GLY A 237 59.14 30.62 -1.89
N GLY A 238 58.57 31.56 -2.63
CA GLY A 238 59.30 32.68 -3.26
C GLY A 238 59.91 33.63 -2.23
N VAL A 239 59.20 33.98 -1.17
CA VAL A 239 59.71 34.82 -0.08
C VAL A 239 60.86 34.12 0.68
N ALA A 240 60.73 32.83 0.97
CA ALA A 240 61.77 32.04 1.62
C ALA A 240 63.08 32.00 0.77
N LEU A 241 62.96 31.82 -0.54
CA LEU A 241 64.09 31.84 -1.48
C LEU A 241 64.75 33.19 -1.55
N LEU A 242 64.02 34.29 -1.51
CA LEU A 242 64.55 35.61 -1.49
C LEU A 242 65.27 35.92 -0.17
N MET A 243 64.78 35.49 0.96
CA MET A 243 65.41 35.61 2.26
C MET A 243 66.73 34.83 2.35
N LEU A 244 66.76 33.61 1.81
CA LEU A 244 67.95 32.76 1.75
C LEU A 244 69.04 33.41 0.81
N ARG A 245 68.65 34.03 -0.28
CA ARG A 245 69.57 34.77 -1.18
C ARG A 245 70.10 36.00 -0.53
N LYS A 246 69.30 36.68 0.27
CA LYS A 246 69.79 37.89 0.99
C LYS A 246 70.80 37.53 2.07
N HIS A 247 70.56 36.50 2.86
CA HIS A 247 71.51 36.02 3.88
C HIS A 247 72.84 35.57 3.29
N ARG A 248 72.85 34.95 2.13
CA ARG A 248 74.06 34.49 1.43
C ARG A 248 74.90 35.60 0.86
N LYS A 249 74.36 36.85 0.71
CA LYS A 249 75.06 38.03 0.26
C LYS A 249 75.62 38.89 1.40
N GLU A 250 75.21 38.59 2.65
CA GLU A 250 75.75 39.29 3.85
C GLU A 250 76.94 38.53 4.46
N ASP A 251 77.21 37.27 4.01
CA ASP A 251 78.30 36.41 4.49
C ASP A 251 79.52 36.34 3.53
N ASP A 252 79.47 37.07 2.38
CA ASP A 252 80.63 37.31 1.46
C ASP A 252 81.11 38.78 1.59
#